data_74e650840dd66be5c864c2101f5d12f6
#
_entry.id   74e650840dd66be5c864c2101f5d12f6
#
_cell.length_a   1.000
_cell.length_b   1.000
_cell.length_c   1.000
_cell.angle_alpha   90.00
_cell.angle_beta   90.00
_cell.angle_gamma   90.00
#
_symmetry.space_group_name_H-M   'P 1'
#
loop_
_entity.id
_entity.type
_entity.pdbx_description
1 polymer ?
#
loop_
_entity_poly.entity_id
_entity_poly.type
_entity_poly.pdbx_seq_one_letter_code
_entity_poly.pdbx_strand_id
1 'polypeptide(L)'
;MEITTRIIKERFIEYNERYFNNQLPMVDFRRHRTSCPVARLNTPNNGHLSISFSTVYNWNDKLIRDTLIHKMIHLYLVVNKKEWIFDHGIPFFLMGLKFLFKYHIDALGWFTRYPRF
;
A
#
# COMPACT_ATOMS: atom_id res chain seq x y z
N MET A 1 -9.11 -1.93 14.88
CA MET A 1 -10.40 -2.03 14.18
C MET A 1 -10.36 -3.07 13.07
N GLU A 2 -11.50 -3.55 12.71
CA GLU A 2 -11.62 -4.49 11.60
C GLU A 2 -11.52 -3.74 10.27
N ILE A 3 -10.66 -4.22 9.36
CA ILE A 3 -10.48 -3.59 8.06
C ILE A 3 -11.63 -3.93 7.13
N THR A 4 -12.11 -2.95 6.37
CA THR A 4 -13.14 -3.15 5.35
C THR A 4 -12.65 -2.65 4.00
N THR A 5 -13.21 -3.18 2.92
CA THR A 5 -12.86 -2.71 1.56
C THR A 5 -13.23 -1.25 1.35
N ARG A 6 -14.31 -0.79 1.99
CA ARG A 6 -14.73 0.62 1.94
C ARG A 6 -13.67 1.53 2.57
N ILE A 7 -13.14 1.16 3.72
CA ILE A 7 -12.08 1.95 4.39
C ILE A 7 -10.85 2.02 3.50
N ILE A 8 -10.40 0.89 2.95
CA ILE A 8 -9.23 0.86 2.06
C ILE A 8 -9.45 1.79 0.86
N LYS A 9 -10.60 1.70 0.23
CA LYS A 9 -10.94 2.52 -0.94
C LYS A 9 -10.96 4.01 -0.60
N GLU A 10 -11.61 4.40 0.48
CA GLU A 10 -11.69 5.79 0.91
C GLU A 10 -10.31 6.37 1.19
N ARG A 11 -9.45 5.61 1.86
CA ARG A 11 -8.08 6.04 2.15
C ARG A 11 -7.24 6.11 0.87
N PHE A 12 -7.42 5.16 -0.04
CA PHE A 12 -6.72 5.18 -1.32
C PHE A 12 -7.05 6.44 -2.11
N ILE A 13 -8.30 6.82 -2.20
CA ILE A 13 -8.74 8.03 -2.91
C ILE A 13 -8.10 9.27 -2.26
N GLU A 14 -8.15 9.36 -0.94
CA GLU A 14 -7.55 10.47 -0.19
C GLU A 14 -6.05 10.58 -0.46
N TYR A 15 -5.31 9.48 -0.34
CA TYR A 15 -3.86 9.49 -0.49
C TYR A 15 -3.41 9.67 -1.93
N ASN A 16 -4.18 9.17 -2.88
CA ASN A 16 -3.90 9.40 -4.30
C ASN A 16 -3.95 10.89 -4.63
N GLU A 17 -4.98 11.58 -4.16
CA GLU A 17 -5.09 13.04 -4.30
C GLU A 17 -3.95 13.76 -3.56
N ARG A 18 -3.70 13.37 -2.33
CA ARG A 18 -2.80 14.10 -1.42
C ARG A 18 -1.33 13.91 -1.74
N TYR A 19 -0.91 12.69 -2.11
CA TYR A 19 0.50 12.33 -2.24
C TYR A 19 0.93 11.93 -3.65
N PHE A 20 0.01 11.65 -4.55
CA PHE A 20 0.31 11.14 -5.89
C PHE A 20 -0.32 11.98 -7.00
N ASN A 21 -0.86 13.16 -6.70
CA ASN A 21 -1.50 14.07 -7.66
C ASN A 21 -2.57 13.38 -8.52
N ASN A 22 -3.31 12.43 -7.96
CA ASN A 22 -4.32 11.62 -8.66
C ASN A 22 -3.77 10.82 -9.85
N GLN A 23 -2.47 10.52 -9.84
CA GLN A 23 -1.83 9.81 -10.95
C GLN A 23 -2.02 8.30 -10.91
N LEU A 24 -2.46 7.74 -9.79
CA LEU A 24 -2.67 6.30 -9.69
C LEU A 24 -4.04 5.90 -10.25
N PRO A 25 -4.11 4.79 -11.03
CA PRO A 25 -5.39 4.29 -11.50
C PRO A 25 -6.20 3.70 -10.35
N MET A 26 -7.52 3.68 -10.49
CA MET A 26 -8.37 2.97 -9.55
C MET A 26 -8.15 1.47 -9.68
N VAL A 27 -8.05 0.80 -8.55
CA VAL A 27 -7.84 -0.65 -8.48
C VAL A 27 -8.98 -1.28 -7.68
N ASP A 28 -9.07 -2.61 -7.70
CA ASP A 28 -10.01 -3.33 -6.85
C ASP A 28 -9.46 -3.43 -5.43
N PHE A 29 -10.35 -3.42 -4.44
CA PHE A 29 -9.98 -3.53 -3.03
C PHE A 29 -10.58 -4.79 -2.44
N ARG A 30 -9.72 -5.59 -1.77
CA ARG A 30 -10.09 -6.91 -1.25
C ARG A 30 -9.55 -7.11 0.15
N ARG A 31 -10.01 -8.18 0.79
CA ARG A 31 -9.50 -8.66 2.07
C ARG A 31 -9.09 -10.12 1.94
N HIS A 32 -8.13 -10.54 2.73
CA HIS A 32 -7.75 -11.95 2.82
C HIS A 32 -7.59 -12.35 4.28
N ARG A 33 -7.73 -13.65 4.55
CA ARG A 33 -7.75 -14.18 5.93
C ARG A 33 -6.41 -14.72 6.40
N THR A 34 -5.42 -14.79 5.53
CA THR A 34 -4.08 -15.27 5.90
C THR A 34 -3.28 -14.14 6.55
N SER A 35 -2.41 -14.53 7.51
CA SER A 35 -1.59 -13.54 8.22
C SER A 35 -0.43 -13.01 7.36
N CYS A 36 -0.04 -13.75 6.34
CA CYS A 36 1.05 -13.35 5.45
C CYS A 36 0.59 -13.47 4.00
N PRO A 37 0.75 -12.44 3.21
CA PRO A 37 1.28 -11.12 3.56
C PRO A 37 0.27 -10.29 4.35
N VAL A 38 0.77 -9.26 5.04
CA VAL A 38 -0.08 -8.30 5.76
C VAL A 38 -1.00 -7.57 4.79
N ALA A 39 -0.48 -7.18 3.65
CA ALA A 39 -1.20 -6.60 2.53
C ALA A 39 -0.53 -7.02 1.23
N ARG A 40 -1.26 -6.94 0.12
CA ARG A 40 -0.76 -7.39 -1.17
C ARG A 40 -1.25 -6.49 -2.28
N LEU A 41 -0.35 -6.13 -3.21
CA LEU A 41 -0.72 -5.61 -4.51
C LEU A 41 -0.68 -6.77 -5.51
N ASN A 42 -1.83 -7.16 -6.04
CA ASN A 42 -1.94 -8.22 -7.03
C ASN A 42 -1.86 -7.63 -8.43
N THR A 43 -0.96 -8.17 -9.25
CA THR A 43 -0.72 -7.74 -10.61
C THR A 43 -0.87 -8.93 -11.56
N PRO A 44 -2.10 -9.47 -11.72
CA PRO A 44 -2.29 -10.63 -12.57
C PRO A 44 -2.10 -10.28 -14.05
N ASN A 45 -1.87 -11.30 -14.87
CA ASN A 45 -1.60 -11.13 -16.30
C ASN A 45 -2.73 -10.47 -17.09
N ASN A 46 -3.96 -10.51 -16.56
CA ASN A 46 -5.12 -9.89 -17.21
C ASN A 46 -5.21 -8.38 -17.01
N GLY A 47 -4.26 -7.77 -16.31
CA GLY A 47 -4.22 -6.32 -16.11
C GLY A 47 -5.14 -5.79 -15.02
N HIS A 48 -5.89 -6.65 -14.32
CA HIS A 48 -6.76 -6.21 -13.21
C HIS A 48 -5.97 -6.13 -11.92
N LEU A 49 -5.59 -4.92 -11.55
CA LEU A 49 -4.83 -4.67 -10.33
C LEU A 49 -5.77 -4.64 -9.12
N SER A 50 -5.32 -5.20 -8.00
CA SER A 50 -6.06 -5.14 -6.74
C SER A 50 -5.11 -4.98 -5.56
N ILE A 51 -5.63 -4.35 -4.50
CA ILE A 51 -4.94 -4.23 -3.20
C ILE A 51 -5.77 -4.98 -2.18
N SER A 52 -5.12 -5.88 -1.43
CA SER A 52 -5.76 -6.73 -0.43
C SER A 52 -5.10 -6.53 0.92
N PHE A 53 -5.91 -6.42 1.98
CA PHE A 53 -5.44 -6.32 3.38
C PHE A 53 -5.84 -7.55 4.16
N SER A 54 -4.96 -8.00 5.05
CA SER A 54 -5.24 -9.13 5.93
C SER A 54 -6.25 -8.74 7.01
N THR A 55 -7.25 -9.60 7.25
CA THR A 55 -8.23 -9.39 8.31
C THR A 55 -7.75 -9.84 9.70
N VAL A 56 -6.57 -10.46 9.78
CA VAL A 56 -6.02 -11.04 11.01
C VAL A 56 -5.57 -9.95 11.99
N TYR A 57 -5.22 -8.78 11.48
CA TYR A 57 -4.58 -7.73 12.26
C TYR A 57 -5.57 -6.71 12.78
N ASN A 58 -5.27 -6.17 13.95
CA ASN A 58 -6.03 -5.07 14.55
C ASN A 58 -5.54 -3.75 13.97
N TRP A 59 -6.19 -3.30 12.91
CA TRP A 59 -5.79 -2.12 12.17
C TRP A 59 -6.14 -0.82 12.91
N ASN A 60 -5.34 0.20 12.70
CA ASN A 60 -5.63 1.57 13.09
C ASN A 60 -5.26 2.52 11.94
N ASP A 61 -5.60 3.79 12.09
CA ASP A 61 -5.40 4.76 11.00
C ASP A 61 -3.94 4.86 10.55
N LYS A 62 -3.00 4.82 11.50
CA LYS A 62 -1.57 4.89 11.17
C LYS A 62 -1.11 3.65 10.41
N LEU A 63 -1.50 2.46 10.86
CA LEU A 63 -1.14 1.20 10.20
C LEU A 63 -1.74 1.12 8.81
N ILE A 64 -3.00 1.52 8.64
CA ILE A 64 -3.66 1.56 7.33
C ILE A 64 -2.90 2.50 6.41
N ARG A 65 -2.58 3.71 6.88
CA ARG A 65 -1.86 4.70 6.10
C ARG A 65 -0.49 4.18 5.65
N ASP A 66 0.32 3.72 6.58
CA ASP A 66 1.69 3.31 6.27
C ASP A 66 1.70 2.11 5.32
N THR A 67 0.82 1.14 5.55
CA THR A 67 0.72 -0.06 4.73
C THR A 67 0.17 0.26 3.33
N LEU A 68 -0.87 1.09 3.26
CA LEU A 68 -1.49 1.44 1.99
C LEU A 68 -0.54 2.29 1.13
N ILE A 69 0.14 3.26 1.73
CA ILE A 69 1.15 4.07 1.01
C ILE A 69 2.27 3.18 0.47
N HIS A 70 2.73 2.19 1.23
CA HIS A 70 3.70 1.21 0.76
C HIS A 70 3.21 0.53 -0.54
N LYS A 71 1.96 0.08 -0.56
CA LYS A 71 1.39 -0.56 -1.75
C LYS A 71 1.13 0.43 -2.88
N MET A 72 0.78 1.67 -2.57
CA MET A 72 0.58 2.71 -3.57
C MET A 72 1.91 3.09 -4.25
N ILE A 73 3.02 3.08 -3.53
CA ILE A 73 4.35 3.28 -4.13
C ILE A 73 4.64 2.15 -5.13
N HIS A 74 4.39 0.91 -4.76
CA HIS A 74 4.53 -0.22 -5.68
C HIS A 74 3.64 -0.04 -6.92
N LEU A 75 2.40 0.35 -6.72
CA LEU A 75 1.46 0.60 -7.81
C LEU A 75 1.99 1.69 -8.75
N TYR A 76 2.48 2.80 -8.18
CA TYR A 76 3.06 3.89 -8.96
C TYR A 76 4.21 3.39 -9.85
N LEU A 77 5.11 2.59 -9.27
CA LEU A 77 6.25 2.06 -10.01
C LEU A 77 5.83 1.05 -11.08
N VAL A 78 4.85 0.22 -10.80
CA VAL A 78 4.31 -0.74 -11.78
C VAL A 78 3.71 -0.02 -12.98
N VAL A 79 2.81 0.96 -12.75
CA VAL A 79 2.13 1.66 -13.85
C VAL A 79 3.08 2.56 -14.64
N ASN A 80 4.16 3.02 -14.04
CA ASN A 80 5.19 3.81 -14.72
C ASN A 80 6.35 2.96 -15.23
N LYS A 81 6.26 1.64 -15.09
CA LYS A 81 7.27 0.68 -15.57
C LYS A 81 8.67 0.96 -15.00
N LYS A 82 8.73 1.44 -13.75
CA LYS A 82 9.98 1.76 -13.05
C LYS A 82 10.33 0.72 -11.98
N GLU A 83 9.52 -0.32 -11.83
CA GLU A 83 9.80 -1.39 -10.88
C GLU A 83 10.81 -2.34 -11.49
N TRP A 84 11.84 -2.64 -10.71
CA TRP A 84 12.93 -3.51 -11.14
C TRP A 84 12.58 -4.98 -10.88
N ILE A 85 13.49 -5.88 -11.25
CA ILE A 85 13.36 -7.33 -11.02
C ILE A 85 13.08 -7.65 -9.56
N PHE A 86 13.61 -6.84 -8.64
CA PHE A 86 13.39 -6.98 -7.20
C PHE A 86 12.31 -6.00 -6.74
N ASP A 87 11.32 -6.50 -5.97
CA ASP A 87 10.16 -5.73 -5.50
C ASP A 87 10.55 -4.44 -4.77
N HIS A 88 11.62 -4.46 -3.98
CA HIS A 88 12.07 -3.32 -3.19
C HIS A 88 13.42 -2.81 -3.71
N GLY A 89 13.48 -2.53 -5.01
CA GLY A 89 14.68 -1.97 -5.64
C GLY A 89 14.92 -0.51 -5.29
N ILE A 90 15.93 0.09 -5.95
CA ILE A 90 16.35 1.46 -5.69
C ILE A 90 15.21 2.48 -5.87
N PRO A 91 14.37 2.41 -6.93
CA PRO A 91 13.26 3.36 -7.06
C PRO A 91 12.28 3.31 -5.89
N PHE A 92 11.93 2.12 -5.40
CA PHE A 92 11.06 1.97 -4.24
C PHE A 92 11.70 2.57 -2.99
N PHE A 93 12.97 2.27 -2.75
CA PHE A 93 13.70 2.76 -1.59
C PHE A 93 13.75 4.29 -1.56
N LEU A 94 14.05 4.93 -2.70
CA LEU A 94 14.11 6.39 -2.78
C LEU A 94 12.75 7.04 -2.50
N MET A 95 11.68 6.49 -3.05
CA MET A 95 10.33 6.98 -2.77
C MET A 95 9.94 6.76 -1.31
N GLY A 96 10.28 5.61 -0.75
CA GLY A 96 10.02 5.32 0.67
C GLY A 96 10.74 6.27 1.61
N LEU A 97 11.99 6.61 1.32
CA LEU A 97 12.73 7.61 2.08
C LEU A 97 12.09 8.99 2.00
N LYS A 98 11.63 9.38 0.81
CA LYS A 98 10.92 10.64 0.63
C LYS A 98 9.69 10.71 1.53
N PHE A 99 8.87 9.66 1.56
CA PHE A 99 7.69 9.62 2.43
C PHE A 99 8.07 9.66 3.91
N LEU A 100 9.10 8.94 4.30
CA LEU A 100 9.55 8.91 5.69
C LEU A 100 10.00 10.29 6.17
N PHE A 101 10.87 10.96 5.42
CA PHE A 101 11.47 12.22 5.85
C PHE A 101 10.60 13.44 5.58
N LYS A 102 9.82 13.45 4.50
CA LYS A 102 8.99 14.58 4.14
C LYS A 102 7.62 14.55 4.82
N TYR A 103 7.01 13.37 4.90
CA TYR A 103 5.64 13.23 5.39
C TYR A 103 5.53 12.48 6.71
N HIS A 104 6.65 11.99 7.24
CA HIS A 104 6.69 11.15 8.45
C HIS A 104 5.82 9.88 8.32
N ILE A 105 5.76 9.32 7.10
CA ILE A 105 5.03 8.09 6.81
C ILE A 105 6.05 6.95 6.65
N ASP A 106 5.90 5.89 7.45
CA ASP A 106 6.79 4.73 7.41
C ASP A 106 6.42 3.79 6.26
N ALA A 107 6.57 4.29 5.03
CA ALA A 107 6.25 3.52 3.83
C ALA A 107 7.24 2.37 3.57
N LEU A 108 8.43 2.40 4.20
CA LEU A 108 9.40 1.31 4.11
C LEU A 108 9.12 0.18 5.11
N GLY A 109 8.23 0.40 6.08
CA GLY A 109 7.91 -0.59 7.09
C GLY A 109 8.99 -0.77 8.16
N TRP A 110 9.92 0.18 8.31
CA TRP A 110 11.04 0.06 9.25
C TRP A 110 10.62 0.09 10.71
N PHE A 111 9.57 0.84 11.04
CA PHE A 111 9.11 1.04 12.41
C PHE A 111 7.72 0.49 12.66
N THR A 112 7.06 -0.01 11.64
CA THR A 112 5.67 -0.46 11.71
C THR A 112 5.59 -1.87 12.32
N ARG A 113 4.68 -2.04 13.28
CA ARG A 113 4.35 -3.33 13.87
C ARG A 113 2.88 -3.62 13.67
N TYR A 114 2.54 -4.89 13.51
CA TYR A 114 1.18 -5.33 13.17
C TYR A 114 0.58 -6.14 14.32
N PRO A 115 -0.15 -5.49 15.24
CA PRO A 115 -0.80 -6.20 16.32
C PRO A 115 -1.97 -7.04 15.78
N ARG A 116 -2.13 -8.24 16.34
CA ARG A 116 -3.28 -9.09 16.05
C ARG A 116 -4.41 -8.82 17.03
N PHE A 117 -5.61 -9.21 16.63
CA PHE A 117 -6.74 -9.22 17.54
C PHE A 117 -6.50 -10.15 18.73
#